data_31c441d35f5bd949e5d92739fe42ffac
#
_entry.id   31c441d35f5bd949e5d92739fe42ffac
#
_cell.length_a   1.000
_cell.length_b   1.000
_cell.length_c   1.000
_cell.angle_alpha   90.00
_cell.angle_beta   90.00
_cell.angle_gamma   90.00
#
_symmetry.space_group_name_H-M   'P 1'
#
loop_
_entity.id
_entity.type
_entity.pdbx_description
1 polymer ?
#
loop_
_entity_poly.entity_id
_entity_poly.type
_entity_poly.pdbx_seq_one_letter_code
_entity_poly.pdbx_strand_id
1 'polypeptide(L)'
;MADRGIGSHMPTNDPTADLDWGRIEQELEERGWATTGALLTAGERKHLVAGYDDDQLFRNRVVMARHGFGRGEYRYFAYPLPPLILELREAFYARLVPIANRWRSKLGQEPLPSALDQFLEICHASGQSRPTPLLLRYRAGDYNCLHQDLYGEHVFPLQAAFLLSAPGSDFTGGELVLTEQRPRMQSRVSVVPLQVGEGVIFAVNHRPVQGVRGAYRIAMRHGVSPIRTGSRHTLGIIFHDAA
;
A
#
# COMPACT_ATOMS: atom_id res chain seq x y z
N MET A 1 43.22 -3.39 -11.79
CA MET A 1 41.88 -2.84 -12.04
C MET A 1 40.98 -3.43 -11.03
N ALA A 2 40.56 -2.63 -10.04
CA ALA A 2 39.80 -3.09 -8.89
C ALA A 2 38.32 -3.00 -9.22
N ASP A 3 37.68 -4.14 -9.17
CA ASP A 3 36.21 -4.33 -9.22
C ASP A 3 35.57 -3.64 -8.00
N ARG A 4 34.82 -2.56 -8.23
CA ARG A 4 34.02 -1.92 -7.18
C ARG A 4 32.67 -2.61 -7.17
N GLY A 5 32.54 -3.63 -6.30
CA GLY A 5 31.26 -4.21 -5.96
C GLY A 5 30.29 -3.13 -5.49
N ILE A 6 29.20 -2.97 -6.20
CA ILE A 6 28.04 -2.13 -5.81
C ILE A 6 27.34 -2.87 -4.66
N GLY A 7 27.79 -2.58 -3.43
CA GLY A 7 27.09 -3.01 -2.23
C GLY A 7 25.76 -2.24 -2.14
N SER A 8 24.66 -2.95 -2.17
CA SER A 8 23.35 -2.42 -1.81
C SER A 8 23.42 -1.87 -0.39
N HIS A 9 23.36 -0.55 -0.25
CA HIS A 9 23.38 0.13 1.04
C HIS A 9 21.99 -0.08 1.68
N MET A 10 21.86 -1.14 2.50
CA MET A 10 20.70 -1.27 3.39
C MET A 10 20.81 -0.19 4.46
N PRO A 11 19.77 0.61 4.72
CA PRO A 11 19.80 1.59 5.79
C PRO A 11 20.11 0.89 7.12
N THR A 12 20.85 1.56 7.99
CA THR A 12 21.33 1.03 9.29
C THR A 12 20.19 0.68 10.27
N ASN A 13 18.93 0.97 9.91
CA ASN A 13 17.74 0.63 10.68
C ASN A 13 16.60 0.26 9.71
N ASP A 14 16.61 -0.97 9.17
CA ASP A 14 15.52 -1.45 8.30
C ASP A 14 14.28 -1.78 9.16
N PRO A 15 13.19 -0.98 9.12
CA PRO A 15 11.99 -1.22 9.94
C PRO A 15 11.29 -2.53 9.58
N THR A 16 11.67 -3.17 8.49
CA THR A 16 11.08 -4.42 8.00
C THR A 16 11.94 -5.66 8.27
N ALA A 17 13.10 -5.49 8.95
CA ALA A 17 14.08 -6.55 9.15
C ALA A 17 13.52 -7.77 9.91
N ASP A 18 12.68 -7.51 10.92
CA ASP A 18 12.11 -8.54 11.81
C ASP A 18 10.81 -9.16 11.28
N LEU A 19 10.34 -8.76 10.09
CA LEU A 19 9.13 -9.32 9.50
C LEU A 19 9.40 -10.74 8.95
N ASP A 20 8.44 -11.64 9.16
CA ASP A 20 8.45 -12.97 8.54
C ASP A 20 8.12 -12.88 7.04
N TRP A 21 9.15 -12.55 6.25
CA TRP A 21 9.02 -12.41 4.81
C TRP A 21 8.66 -13.71 4.10
N GLY A 22 9.03 -14.87 4.67
CA GLY A 22 8.64 -16.19 4.13
C GLY A 22 7.12 -16.37 4.18
N ARG A 23 6.51 -16.11 5.35
CA ARG A 23 5.06 -16.13 5.52
C ARG A 23 4.36 -15.07 4.65
N ILE A 24 4.88 -13.84 4.64
CA ILE A 24 4.30 -12.73 3.85
C ILE A 24 4.27 -13.10 2.36
N GLU A 25 5.37 -13.63 1.82
CA GLU A 25 5.45 -14.05 0.43
C GLU A 25 4.45 -15.16 0.11
N GLN A 26 4.39 -16.18 0.95
CA GLN A 26 3.44 -17.28 0.78
C GLN A 26 1.99 -16.76 0.76
N GLU A 27 1.60 -15.92 1.71
CA GLU A 27 0.26 -15.36 1.79
C GLU A 27 -0.09 -14.46 0.59
N LEU A 28 0.86 -13.66 0.10
CA LEU A 28 0.70 -12.87 -1.12
C LEU A 28 0.45 -13.75 -2.35
N GLU A 29 1.19 -14.85 -2.50
CA GLU A 29 0.99 -15.82 -3.59
C GLU A 29 -0.38 -16.52 -3.49
N GLU A 30 -0.81 -16.91 -2.29
CA GLU A 30 -2.04 -17.68 -2.07
C GLU A 30 -3.31 -16.82 -2.21
N ARG A 31 -3.31 -15.62 -1.61
CA ARG A 31 -4.52 -14.79 -1.46
C ARG A 31 -4.38 -13.33 -1.90
N GLY A 32 -3.18 -12.90 -2.29
CA GLY A 32 -2.92 -11.54 -2.77
C GLY A 32 -2.83 -10.48 -1.68
N TRP A 33 -2.76 -10.86 -0.40
CA TRP A 33 -2.53 -9.98 0.72
C TRP A 33 -1.90 -10.71 1.91
N ALA A 34 -1.16 -9.98 2.74
CA ALA A 34 -0.51 -10.48 3.96
C ALA A 34 -0.45 -9.37 5.01
N THR A 35 -0.57 -9.71 6.30
CA THR A 35 -0.37 -8.76 7.40
C THR A 35 1.08 -8.77 7.87
N THR A 36 1.57 -7.64 8.38
CA THR A 36 2.95 -7.53 8.88
C THR A 36 3.09 -7.89 10.36
N GLY A 37 1.97 -7.86 11.12
CA GLY A 37 2.03 -7.72 12.57
C GLY A 37 2.24 -6.25 12.96
N ALA A 38 2.37 -5.97 14.26
CA ALA A 38 2.58 -4.61 14.76
C ALA A 38 3.95 -4.08 14.36
N LEU A 39 3.98 -3.03 13.52
CA LEU A 39 5.19 -2.40 13.01
C LEU A 39 5.37 -0.98 13.56
N LEU A 40 4.30 -0.18 13.53
CA LEU A 40 4.36 1.21 13.96
C LEU A 40 4.19 1.33 15.48
N THR A 41 5.14 2.00 16.12
CA THR A 41 5.10 2.32 17.55
C THR A 41 3.94 3.27 17.88
N ALA A 42 3.57 3.33 19.15
CA ALA A 42 2.54 4.26 19.64
C ALA A 42 2.93 5.73 19.40
N GLY A 43 4.23 6.07 19.49
CA GLY A 43 4.75 7.42 19.23
C GLY A 43 4.59 7.83 17.78
N GLU A 44 5.01 6.98 16.85
CA GLU A 44 4.90 7.21 15.40
C GLU A 44 3.44 7.38 14.97
N ARG A 45 2.55 6.50 15.44
CA ARG A 45 1.11 6.60 15.13
C ARG A 45 0.50 7.90 15.62
N LYS A 46 0.80 8.30 16.88
CA LYS A 46 0.33 9.58 17.44
C LYS A 46 0.85 10.77 16.64
N HIS A 47 2.12 10.74 16.24
CA HIS A 47 2.72 11.78 15.41
C HIS A 47 2.03 11.91 14.05
N LEU A 48 1.80 10.79 13.36
CA LEU A 48 1.11 10.77 12.07
C LEU A 48 -0.34 11.30 12.17
N VAL A 49 -1.08 10.85 13.19
CA VAL A 49 -2.47 11.30 13.41
C VAL A 49 -2.53 12.79 13.75
N ALA A 50 -1.62 13.28 14.62
CA ALA A 50 -1.55 14.70 14.98
C ALA A 50 -1.17 15.59 13.78
N GLY A 51 -0.30 15.09 12.87
CA GLY A 51 0.10 15.80 11.65
C GLY A 51 -0.97 15.83 10.55
N TYR A 52 -2.12 15.15 10.73
CA TYR A 52 -3.14 15.09 9.67
C TYR A 52 -3.66 16.47 9.23
N ASP A 53 -3.80 17.40 10.12
CA ASP A 53 -4.34 18.74 9.84
C ASP A 53 -3.25 19.79 9.55
N ASP A 54 -1.97 19.41 9.49
CA ASP A 54 -0.85 20.26 9.07
C ASP A 54 -0.77 20.31 7.54
N ASP A 55 -1.28 21.39 6.93
CA ASP A 55 -1.31 21.56 5.48
C ASP A 55 0.09 21.59 4.82
N GLN A 56 1.16 21.86 5.58
CA GLN A 56 2.54 21.88 5.04
C GLN A 56 3.08 20.49 4.67
N LEU A 57 2.53 19.45 5.28
CA LEU A 57 2.95 18.06 5.00
C LEU A 57 2.35 17.51 3.70
N PHE A 58 1.32 18.14 3.16
CA PHE A 58 0.50 17.55 2.10
C PHE A 58 0.43 18.43 0.85
N ARG A 59 0.46 17.78 -0.32
CA ARG A 59 0.27 18.46 -1.61
C ARG A 59 -1.20 18.76 -1.94
N ASN A 60 -2.13 17.94 -1.40
CA ASN A 60 -3.57 18.16 -1.59
C ASN A 60 -4.40 17.38 -0.57
N ARG A 61 -5.69 17.75 -0.51
CA ARG A 61 -6.73 17.04 0.25
C ARG A 61 -7.85 16.62 -0.70
N VAL A 62 -8.26 15.37 -0.62
CA VAL A 62 -9.36 14.81 -1.41
C VAL A 62 -10.53 14.48 -0.49
N VAL A 63 -11.70 15.05 -0.78
CA VAL A 63 -12.97 14.71 -0.14
C VAL A 63 -13.68 13.70 -1.02
N MET A 64 -13.72 12.43 -0.58
CA MET A 64 -14.15 11.27 -1.39
C MET A 64 -15.56 11.43 -1.99
N ALA A 65 -16.48 12.03 -1.24
CA ALA A 65 -17.87 12.23 -1.69
C ALA A 65 -18.00 13.09 -2.95
N ARG A 66 -17.01 13.97 -3.23
CA ARG A 66 -16.99 14.80 -4.45
C ARG A 66 -16.64 14.04 -5.71
N HIS A 67 -16.09 12.82 -5.56
CA HIS A 67 -15.57 12.02 -6.67
C HIS A 67 -16.27 10.66 -6.82
N GLY A 68 -17.27 10.37 -5.98
CA GLY A 68 -17.92 9.07 -5.99
C GLY A 68 -17.06 7.93 -5.41
N PHE A 69 -15.99 8.25 -4.67
CA PHE A 69 -15.07 7.25 -4.09
C PHE A 69 -15.58 6.65 -2.79
N GLY A 70 -16.67 7.18 -2.24
CA GLY A 70 -17.23 6.85 -0.94
C GLY A 70 -17.42 8.11 -0.10
N ARG A 71 -17.18 8.03 1.21
CA ARG A 71 -17.25 9.14 2.17
C ARG A 71 -16.01 9.11 3.06
N GLY A 72 -15.56 10.27 3.50
CA GLY A 72 -14.30 10.45 4.21
C GLY A 72 -13.35 11.30 3.39
N GLU A 73 -12.13 11.36 3.83
CA GLU A 73 -11.11 12.19 3.20
C GLU A 73 -9.72 11.58 3.33
N TYR A 74 -8.84 11.96 2.41
CA TYR A 74 -7.44 11.64 2.49
C TYR A 74 -6.57 12.78 1.98
N ARG A 75 -5.30 12.74 2.38
CA ARG A 75 -4.29 13.73 2.03
C ARG A 75 -3.05 13.02 1.52
N TYR A 76 -2.60 13.37 0.32
CA TYR A 76 -1.32 12.92 -0.22
C TYR A 76 -0.19 13.77 0.34
N PHE A 77 0.86 13.15 0.85
CA PHE A 77 2.07 13.86 1.26
C PHE A 77 2.68 14.67 0.11
N ALA A 78 3.37 15.75 0.47
CA ALA A 78 4.21 16.52 -0.45
C ALA A 78 5.65 16.00 -0.44
N TYR A 79 6.41 16.29 -1.49
CA TYR A 79 7.86 16.16 -1.42
C TYR A 79 8.50 17.42 -0.76
N PRO A 80 9.57 17.26 0.03
CA PRO A 80 10.16 15.98 0.46
C PRO A 80 9.24 15.22 1.42
N LEU A 81 9.20 13.89 1.29
CA LEU A 81 8.40 13.06 2.20
C LEU A 81 8.95 13.16 3.64
N PRO A 82 8.08 13.11 4.67
CA PRO A 82 8.54 12.96 6.05
C PRO A 82 9.45 11.75 6.20
N PRO A 83 10.50 11.81 7.05
CA PRO A 83 11.51 10.76 7.16
C PRO A 83 10.94 9.34 7.35
N LEU A 84 10.00 9.16 8.28
CA LEU A 84 9.33 7.87 8.50
C LEU A 84 8.63 7.33 7.24
N ILE A 85 7.97 8.21 6.47
CA ILE A 85 7.25 7.80 5.26
C ILE A 85 8.23 7.37 4.16
N LEU A 86 9.33 8.10 4.02
CA LEU A 86 10.40 7.75 3.08
C LEU A 86 11.04 6.42 3.47
N GLU A 87 11.43 6.25 4.73
CA GLU A 87 12.04 5.04 5.26
C GLU A 87 11.15 3.80 5.04
N LEU A 88 9.86 3.88 5.38
CA LEU A 88 8.89 2.80 5.12
C LEU A 88 8.78 2.50 3.63
N ARG A 89 8.69 3.55 2.79
CA ARG A 89 8.55 3.38 1.33
C ARG A 89 9.76 2.66 0.73
N GLU A 90 10.97 3.05 1.10
CA GLU A 90 12.22 2.44 0.63
C GLU A 90 12.38 1.00 1.14
N ALA A 91 12.21 0.78 2.45
CA ALA A 91 12.36 -0.53 3.06
C ALA A 91 11.38 -1.56 2.48
N PHE A 92 10.09 -1.20 2.39
CA PHE A 92 9.09 -2.09 1.81
C PHE A 92 9.32 -2.31 0.31
N TYR A 93 9.73 -1.29 -0.45
CA TYR A 93 10.04 -1.48 -1.87
C TYR A 93 11.13 -2.53 -2.07
N ALA A 94 12.25 -2.41 -1.35
CA ALA A 94 13.38 -3.33 -1.46
C ALA A 94 12.99 -4.79 -1.19
N ARG A 95 12.07 -5.02 -0.25
CA ARG A 95 11.56 -6.36 0.09
C ARG A 95 10.49 -6.86 -0.88
N LEU A 96 9.69 -5.97 -1.43
CA LEU A 96 8.56 -6.33 -2.30
C LEU A 96 8.93 -6.44 -3.77
N VAL A 97 9.98 -5.76 -4.25
CA VAL A 97 10.35 -5.79 -5.67
C VAL A 97 10.72 -7.18 -6.17
N PRO A 98 11.39 -8.09 -5.41
CA PRO A 98 11.60 -9.46 -5.86
C PRO A 98 10.28 -10.22 -6.04
N ILE A 99 9.30 -10.03 -5.15
CA ILE A 99 7.96 -10.65 -5.23
C ILE A 99 7.21 -10.08 -6.45
N ALA A 100 7.22 -8.75 -6.59
CA ALA A 100 6.62 -8.06 -7.72
C ALA A 100 7.19 -8.55 -9.06
N ASN A 101 8.51 -8.72 -9.16
CA ASN A 101 9.16 -9.17 -10.38
C ASN A 101 8.86 -10.65 -10.69
N ARG A 102 8.70 -11.51 -9.70
CA ARG A 102 8.18 -12.87 -9.95
C ARG A 102 6.74 -12.84 -10.50
N TRP A 103 5.88 -11.96 -9.96
CA TRP A 103 4.51 -11.79 -10.48
C TRP A 103 4.52 -11.28 -11.92
N ARG A 104 5.35 -10.28 -12.21
CA ARG A 104 5.51 -9.71 -13.56
C ARG A 104 6.01 -10.75 -14.55
N SER A 105 7.01 -11.54 -14.17
CA SER A 105 7.53 -12.63 -15.00
C SER A 105 6.45 -13.68 -15.33
N LYS A 106 5.65 -14.11 -14.33
CA LYS A 106 4.49 -15.01 -14.56
C LYS A 106 3.47 -14.45 -15.56
N LEU A 107 3.41 -13.12 -15.71
CA LEU A 107 2.49 -12.42 -16.60
C LEU A 107 3.15 -11.93 -17.90
N GLY A 108 4.40 -12.31 -18.17
CA GLY A 108 5.16 -11.91 -19.35
C GLY A 108 5.47 -10.42 -19.42
N GLN A 109 5.70 -9.78 -18.26
CA GLN A 109 6.02 -8.36 -18.13
C GLN A 109 7.50 -8.17 -17.76
N GLU A 110 8.11 -7.08 -18.22
CA GLU A 110 9.48 -6.71 -17.88
C GLU A 110 9.64 -6.46 -16.38
N PRO A 111 10.81 -6.81 -15.79
CA PRO A 111 11.07 -6.57 -14.37
C PRO A 111 11.15 -5.07 -14.05
N LEU A 112 10.81 -4.73 -12.81
CA LEU A 112 11.02 -3.41 -12.23
C LEU A 112 12.44 -3.28 -11.68
N PRO A 113 13.01 -2.05 -11.64
CA PRO A 113 14.30 -1.78 -11.01
C PRO A 113 14.35 -2.26 -9.56
N SER A 114 15.51 -2.68 -9.08
CA SER A 114 15.69 -3.16 -7.70
C SER A 114 15.65 -2.06 -6.64
N ALA A 115 15.92 -0.81 -7.02
CA ALA A 115 15.90 0.35 -6.13
C ALA A 115 14.71 1.27 -6.44
N LEU A 116 14.12 1.84 -5.39
CA LEU A 116 12.93 2.70 -5.51
C LEU A 116 13.20 3.97 -6.32
N ASP A 117 14.35 4.61 -6.11
CA ASP A 117 14.76 5.83 -6.83
C ASP A 117 14.79 5.60 -8.34
N GLN A 118 15.38 4.49 -8.80
CA GLN A 118 15.40 4.12 -10.22
C GLN A 118 14.00 3.89 -10.77
N PHE A 119 13.10 3.30 -9.98
CA PHE A 119 11.71 3.12 -10.40
C PHE A 119 10.97 4.47 -10.48
N LEU A 120 11.22 5.37 -9.52
CA LEU A 120 10.63 6.71 -9.54
C LEU A 120 11.17 7.56 -10.69
N GLU A 121 12.45 7.42 -11.09
CA GLU A 121 12.99 8.05 -12.31
C GLU A 121 12.18 7.65 -13.56
N ILE A 122 11.82 6.36 -13.69
CA ILE A 122 10.97 5.90 -14.79
C ILE A 122 9.56 6.52 -14.71
N CYS A 123 8.97 6.56 -13.52
CA CYS A 123 7.68 7.23 -13.30
C CYS A 123 7.74 8.70 -13.70
N HIS A 124 8.76 9.43 -13.22
CA HIS A 124 8.93 10.86 -13.49
C HIS A 124 9.18 11.15 -14.98
N ALA A 125 9.97 10.33 -15.67
CA ALA A 125 10.18 10.44 -17.11
C ALA A 125 8.88 10.29 -17.92
N SER A 126 7.87 9.60 -17.38
CA SER A 126 6.53 9.43 -17.97
C SER A 126 5.50 10.43 -17.43
N GLY A 127 5.94 11.48 -16.71
CA GLY A 127 5.07 12.53 -16.15
C GLY A 127 4.37 12.17 -14.84
N GLN A 128 4.66 11.01 -14.25
CA GLN A 128 4.16 10.59 -12.92
C GLN A 128 5.12 11.11 -11.83
N SER A 129 5.02 12.39 -11.48
CA SER A 129 5.96 13.04 -10.56
C SER A 129 5.37 13.44 -9.21
N ARG A 130 4.07 13.16 -8.99
CA ARG A 130 3.37 13.54 -7.77
C ARG A 130 3.40 12.39 -6.76
N PRO A 131 3.94 12.59 -5.52
CA PRO A 131 4.04 11.52 -4.52
C PRO A 131 2.66 10.99 -4.13
N THR A 132 2.60 9.69 -3.90
CA THR A 132 1.36 8.95 -3.63
C THR A 132 1.21 8.41 -2.21
N PRO A 133 2.20 8.39 -1.32
CA PRO A 133 1.94 8.09 0.09
C PRO A 133 0.90 9.06 0.66
N LEU A 134 -0.03 8.53 1.50
CA LEU A 134 -1.20 9.29 1.92
C LEU A 134 -1.64 8.93 3.34
N LEU A 135 -2.28 9.89 4.02
CA LEU A 135 -3.06 9.66 5.23
C LEU A 135 -4.55 9.71 4.92
N LEU A 136 -5.29 8.72 5.39
CA LEU A 136 -6.74 8.64 5.27
C LEU A 136 -7.39 8.86 6.65
N ARG A 137 -8.50 9.61 6.67
CA ARG A 137 -9.32 9.87 7.85
C ARG A 137 -10.78 9.54 7.54
N TYR A 138 -11.35 8.69 8.37
CA TYR A 138 -12.77 8.30 8.31
C TYR A 138 -13.42 8.58 9.66
N ARG A 139 -14.66 9.06 9.64
CA ARG A 139 -15.52 9.28 10.81
C ARG A 139 -16.76 8.39 10.72
N ALA A 140 -17.59 8.38 11.74
CA ALA A 140 -18.85 7.64 11.72
C ALA A 140 -19.67 7.95 10.46
N GLY A 141 -20.10 6.92 9.74
CA GLY A 141 -20.80 6.98 8.47
C GLY A 141 -19.93 7.05 7.23
N ASP A 142 -18.58 7.21 7.37
CA ASP A 142 -17.66 7.19 6.25
C ASP A 142 -17.28 5.76 5.83
N TYR A 143 -16.92 5.61 4.56
CA TYR A 143 -16.52 4.34 3.94
C TYR A 143 -15.71 4.62 2.67
N ASN A 144 -15.01 3.60 2.15
CA ASN A 144 -14.35 3.68 0.85
C ASN A 144 -14.89 2.61 -0.09
N CYS A 145 -15.35 3.02 -1.27
CA CYS A 145 -15.81 2.09 -2.30
C CYS A 145 -14.69 1.16 -2.75
N LEU A 146 -15.05 -0.02 -3.26
CA LEU A 146 -14.09 -0.95 -3.85
C LEU A 146 -13.43 -0.34 -5.08
N HIS A 147 -12.11 -0.18 -5.07
CA HIS A 147 -11.31 0.47 -6.10
C HIS A 147 -9.95 -0.19 -6.30
N GLN A 148 -9.18 0.36 -7.21
CA GLN A 148 -7.79 0.03 -7.52
C GLN A 148 -7.00 1.34 -7.58
N ASP A 149 -5.78 1.37 -7.02
CA ASP A 149 -4.93 2.56 -7.04
C ASP A 149 -4.05 2.59 -8.29
N LEU A 150 -4.59 3.15 -9.36
CA LEU A 150 -3.95 3.24 -10.68
C LEU A 150 -3.76 4.72 -11.03
N TYR A 151 -2.54 5.24 -10.89
CA TYR A 151 -2.24 6.66 -10.98
C TYR A 151 -1.36 7.04 -12.19
N GLY A 152 -1.23 6.16 -13.17
CA GLY A 152 -0.46 6.38 -14.38
C GLY A 152 -0.10 5.09 -15.11
N GLU A 153 0.84 5.18 -16.05
CA GLU A 153 1.30 4.05 -16.86
C GLU A 153 2.11 3.04 -16.05
N HIS A 154 3.02 3.55 -15.20
CA HIS A 154 3.90 2.72 -14.37
C HIS A 154 3.26 2.46 -13.02
N VAL A 155 2.89 1.20 -12.77
CA VAL A 155 2.24 0.76 -11.54
C VAL A 155 3.08 -0.33 -10.88
N PHE A 156 3.45 -0.10 -9.61
CA PHE A 156 3.99 -1.18 -8.79
C PHE A 156 2.83 -2.10 -8.35
N PRO A 157 2.94 -3.43 -8.48
CA PRO A 157 1.78 -4.32 -8.33
C PRO A 157 1.30 -4.52 -6.91
N LEU A 158 2.05 -4.07 -5.91
CA LEU A 158 1.76 -4.20 -4.49
C LEU A 158 1.75 -2.83 -3.81
N GLN A 159 1.01 -2.71 -2.71
CA GLN A 159 1.02 -1.53 -1.83
C GLN A 159 0.88 -1.96 -0.38
N ALA A 160 1.17 -1.07 0.56
CA ALA A 160 1.02 -1.31 1.98
C ALA A 160 0.09 -0.26 2.62
N ALA A 161 -0.66 -0.67 3.64
CA ALA A 161 -1.46 0.23 4.46
C ALA A 161 -1.32 -0.13 5.94
N PHE A 162 -1.24 0.88 6.81
CA PHE A 162 -1.01 0.72 8.25
C PHE A 162 -2.15 1.33 9.03
N LEU A 163 -2.74 0.56 9.96
CA LEU A 163 -3.82 1.03 10.82
C LEU A 163 -3.26 1.85 11.99
N LEU A 164 -3.63 3.13 12.07
CA LEU A 164 -3.13 4.05 13.07
C LEU A 164 -4.05 4.17 14.30
N SER A 165 -5.33 3.84 14.15
CA SER A 165 -6.36 3.89 15.19
C SER A 165 -6.67 2.50 15.74
N ALA A 166 -7.01 2.40 17.02
CA ALA A 166 -7.28 1.14 17.69
C ALA A 166 -8.75 0.68 17.47
N PRO A 167 -8.98 -0.50 16.85
CA PRO A 167 -10.32 -1.07 16.74
C PRO A 167 -10.95 -1.30 18.11
N GLY A 168 -12.25 -0.99 18.22
CA GLY A 168 -13.02 -1.15 19.45
C GLY A 168 -12.92 0.03 20.43
N SER A 169 -11.81 0.77 20.44
CA SER A 169 -11.64 1.97 21.29
C SER A 169 -11.75 3.28 20.52
N ASP A 170 -10.99 3.45 19.42
CA ASP A 170 -11.02 4.68 18.65
C ASP A 170 -12.15 4.70 17.62
N PHE A 171 -12.52 3.51 17.11
CA PHE A 171 -13.60 3.33 16.13
C PHE A 171 -14.17 1.91 16.16
N THR A 172 -15.36 1.76 15.56
CA THR A 172 -15.98 0.45 15.27
C THR A 172 -16.46 0.40 13.81
N GLY A 173 -16.57 -0.80 13.22
CA GLY A 173 -16.76 -0.95 11.78
C GLY A 173 -15.46 -0.65 11.04
N GLY A 174 -15.53 -0.19 9.81
CA GLY A 174 -14.35 0.26 9.05
C GLY A 174 -13.35 -0.84 8.73
N GLU A 175 -13.81 -2.05 8.56
CA GLU A 175 -12.97 -3.18 8.18
C GLU A 175 -12.36 -2.95 6.79
N LEU A 176 -11.06 -3.26 6.64
CA LEU A 176 -10.45 -3.32 5.31
C LEU A 176 -10.99 -4.56 4.59
N VAL A 177 -11.55 -4.33 3.43
CA VAL A 177 -12.15 -5.36 2.58
C VAL A 177 -11.37 -5.47 1.29
N LEU A 178 -11.02 -6.70 0.93
CA LEU A 178 -10.41 -7.05 -0.35
C LEU A 178 -11.37 -7.94 -1.13
N THR A 179 -11.45 -7.74 -2.43
CA THR A 179 -12.16 -8.66 -3.31
C THR A 179 -11.22 -9.23 -4.35
N GLU A 180 -11.36 -10.51 -4.64
CA GLU A 180 -10.75 -11.12 -5.80
C GLU A 180 -11.81 -11.60 -6.78
N GLN A 181 -11.60 -11.37 -8.06
CA GLN A 181 -12.49 -11.83 -9.12
C GLN A 181 -11.70 -12.61 -10.16
N ARG A 182 -11.99 -13.92 -10.24
CA ARG A 182 -11.52 -14.80 -11.31
C ARG A 182 -12.38 -14.60 -12.57
N PRO A 183 -11.80 -14.80 -13.75
CA PRO A 183 -12.58 -14.72 -14.98
C PRO A 183 -13.82 -15.63 -14.92
N ARG A 184 -14.99 -15.08 -15.26
CA ARG A 184 -16.28 -15.79 -15.32
C ARG A 184 -16.79 -16.37 -13.97
N MET A 185 -16.28 -15.88 -12.85
CA MET A 185 -16.72 -16.29 -11.51
C MET A 185 -17.24 -15.09 -10.72
N GLN A 186 -18.02 -15.37 -9.69
CA GLN A 186 -18.40 -14.36 -8.69
C GLN A 186 -17.18 -13.87 -7.92
N SER A 187 -17.22 -12.63 -7.44
CA SER A 187 -16.17 -12.07 -6.60
C SER A 187 -16.18 -12.71 -5.22
N ARG A 188 -14.99 -13.05 -4.72
CA ARG A 188 -14.80 -13.49 -3.35
C ARG A 188 -14.32 -12.32 -2.48
N VAL A 189 -14.90 -12.18 -1.30
CA VAL A 189 -14.55 -11.13 -0.33
C VAL A 189 -13.62 -11.70 0.74
N SER A 190 -12.62 -10.91 1.14
CA SER A 190 -11.81 -11.13 2.33
C SER A 190 -11.90 -9.90 3.24
N VAL A 191 -12.15 -10.10 4.51
CA VAL A 191 -12.04 -9.07 5.54
C VAL A 191 -10.69 -9.22 6.21
N VAL A 192 -9.87 -8.18 6.21
CA VAL A 192 -8.53 -8.21 6.79
C VAL A 192 -8.60 -7.75 8.25
N PRO A 193 -8.33 -8.66 9.21
CA PRO A 193 -8.33 -8.30 10.62
C PRO A 193 -7.04 -7.56 10.97
N LEU A 194 -7.08 -6.23 11.04
CA LEU A 194 -5.94 -5.42 11.44
C LEU A 194 -6.10 -4.95 12.89
N GLN A 195 -5.01 -5.05 13.65
CA GLN A 195 -4.86 -4.41 14.95
C GLN A 195 -4.12 -3.07 14.79
N VAL A 196 -4.18 -2.24 15.83
CA VAL A 196 -3.51 -0.95 15.84
C VAL A 196 -1.99 -1.09 15.65
N GLY A 197 -1.41 -0.34 14.72
CA GLY A 197 0.02 -0.41 14.38
C GLY A 197 0.40 -1.51 13.41
N GLU A 198 -0.54 -2.40 13.06
CA GLU A 198 -0.30 -3.41 12.04
C GLU A 198 -0.41 -2.84 10.62
N GLY A 199 0.39 -3.41 9.74
CA GLY A 199 0.31 -3.20 8.30
C GLY A 199 -0.32 -4.38 7.57
N VAL A 200 -0.82 -4.09 6.38
CA VAL A 200 -1.20 -5.07 5.38
C VAL A 200 -0.56 -4.73 4.04
N ILE A 201 0.00 -5.72 3.39
CA ILE A 201 0.53 -5.65 2.03
C ILE A 201 -0.49 -6.33 1.13
N PHE A 202 -0.85 -5.72 0.00
CA PHE A 202 -1.85 -6.30 -0.90
C PHE A 202 -1.67 -5.88 -2.36
N ALA A 203 -2.27 -6.67 -3.26
CA ALA A 203 -2.24 -6.41 -4.69
C ALA A 203 -3.04 -5.15 -5.05
N VAL A 204 -2.42 -4.23 -5.81
CA VAL A 204 -3.04 -2.98 -6.26
C VAL A 204 -4.23 -3.24 -7.20
N ASN A 205 -4.03 -4.11 -8.20
CA ASN A 205 -5.05 -4.35 -9.22
C ASN A 205 -5.18 -5.81 -9.64
N HIS A 206 -4.07 -6.52 -9.83
CA HIS A 206 -4.06 -7.90 -10.28
C HIS A 206 -3.00 -8.71 -9.55
N ARG A 207 -3.26 -10.00 -9.39
CA ARG A 207 -2.24 -10.98 -9.03
C ARG A 207 -2.21 -12.13 -10.03
N PRO A 208 -1.05 -12.76 -10.29
CA PRO A 208 -0.99 -13.97 -11.09
C PRO A 208 -1.49 -15.17 -10.28
N VAL A 209 -2.19 -16.07 -10.93
CA VAL A 209 -2.53 -17.38 -10.37
C VAL A 209 -2.17 -18.45 -11.39
N GLN A 210 -1.55 -19.52 -10.91
CA GLN A 210 -1.21 -20.66 -11.74
C GLN A 210 -2.48 -21.45 -12.09
N GLY A 211 -2.76 -21.58 -13.37
CA GLY A 211 -3.80 -22.46 -13.91
C GLY A 211 -3.21 -23.63 -14.65
N VAL A 212 -4.09 -24.49 -15.17
CA VAL A 212 -3.69 -25.70 -15.93
C VAL A 212 -2.94 -25.34 -17.24
N ARG A 213 -3.26 -24.21 -17.84
CA ARG A 213 -2.70 -23.75 -19.14
C ARG A 213 -1.69 -22.62 -19.01
N GLY A 214 -1.17 -22.35 -17.82
CA GLY A 214 -0.28 -21.23 -17.53
C GLY A 214 -0.86 -20.24 -16.52
N ALA A 215 -0.11 -19.18 -16.21
CA ALA A 215 -0.55 -18.16 -15.29
C ALA A 215 -1.61 -17.26 -15.92
N TYR A 216 -2.59 -16.82 -15.11
CA TYR A 216 -3.61 -15.85 -15.52
C TYR A 216 -3.81 -14.79 -14.43
N ARG A 217 -4.39 -13.66 -14.81
CA ARG A 217 -4.64 -12.52 -13.91
C ARG A 217 -5.95 -12.70 -13.16
N ILE A 218 -5.92 -12.49 -11.86
CA ILE A 218 -7.10 -12.28 -11.03
C ILE A 218 -7.21 -10.79 -10.71
N ALA A 219 -8.37 -10.19 -10.93
CA ALA A 219 -8.61 -8.81 -10.54
C ALA A 219 -8.80 -8.71 -9.03
N MET A 220 -8.07 -7.78 -8.42
CA MET A 220 -8.17 -7.43 -7.01
C MET A 220 -8.71 -6.01 -6.87
N ARG A 221 -9.55 -5.79 -5.85
CA ARG A 221 -10.00 -4.45 -5.41
C ARG A 221 -9.98 -4.41 -3.90
N HIS A 222 -9.85 -3.20 -3.37
CA HIS A 222 -9.91 -2.98 -1.93
C HIS A 222 -10.85 -1.81 -1.59
N GLY A 223 -11.29 -1.77 -0.35
CA GLY A 223 -12.17 -0.72 0.16
C GLY A 223 -12.26 -0.81 1.68
N VAL A 224 -13.03 0.10 2.26
CA VAL A 224 -13.26 0.15 3.70
C VAL A 224 -14.76 0.13 3.96
N SER A 225 -15.22 -0.78 4.81
CA SER A 225 -16.62 -0.86 5.23
C SER A 225 -17.04 0.38 6.02
N PRO A 226 -18.33 0.68 6.17
CA PRO A 226 -18.77 1.85 6.93
C PRO A 226 -18.24 1.87 8.36
N ILE A 227 -17.67 3.01 8.76
CA ILE A 227 -17.35 3.31 10.15
C ILE A 227 -18.68 3.46 10.91
N ARG A 228 -18.87 2.73 12.00
CA ARG A 228 -20.07 2.82 12.82
C ARG A 228 -19.96 3.90 13.88
N THR A 229 -18.82 3.96 14.56
CA THR A 229 -18.54 4.96 15.60
C THR A 229 -17.09 5.41 15.55
N GLY A 230 -16.80 6.61 16.07
CA GLY A 230 -15.43 7.10 16.29
C GLY A 230 -14.73 7.61 15.03
N SER A 231 -13.40 7.53 15.04
CA SER A 231 -12.54 8.02 13.95
C SER A 231 -11.41 7.02 13.66
N ARG A 232 -11.24 6.69 12.38
CA ARG A 232 -10.24 5.75 11.89
C ARG A 232 -9.23 6.47 11.01
N HIS A 233 -7.93 6.31 11.33
CA HIS A 233 -6.83 6.82 10.51
C HIS A 233 -6.01 5.66 9.96
N THR A 234 -5.53 5.82 8.72
CA THR A 234 -4.68 4.84 8.04
C THR A 234 -3.60 5.56 7.25
N LEU A 235 -2.38 5.04 7.30
CA LEU A 235 -1.29 5.43 6.41
C LEU A 235 -1.29 4.49 5.21
N GLY A 236 -1.30 5.01 4.00
CA GLY A 236 -1.09 4.26 2.76
C GLY A 236 0.30 4.52 2.18
N ILE A 237 1.01 3.46 1.81
CA ILE A 237 2.31 3.51 1.12
C ILE A 237 2.15 2.89 -0.26
N ILE A 238 2.12 3.74 -1.27
CA ILE A 238 2.10 3.39 -2.68
C ILE A 238 3.50 3.68 -3.25
N PHE A 239 4.01 2.80 -4.09
CA PHE A 239 5.41 2.84 -4.51
C PHE A 239 5.65 3.60 -5.83
N HIS A 240 4.63 3.73 -6.68
CA HIS A 240 4.68 4.58 -7.88
C HIS A 240 4.12 5.98 -7.58
N ASP A 241 4.60 6.98 -8.30
CA ASP A 241 4.05 8.33 -8.24
C ASP A 241 2.88 8.50 -9.22
N ALA A 242 2.09 9.55 -9.05
CA ALA A 242 0.94 9.87 -9.89
C ALA A 242 1.30 10.87 -11.01
N ALA A 243 0.56 10.78 -12.11
CA ALA A 243 0.60 11.75 -13.20
C ALA A 243 -0.04 13.09 -12.83
#